data_3aad12ea962b1b1cac6f9306e5ca0cfb
#
_entry.id   3aad12ea962b1b1cac6f9306e5ca0cfb
#
_cell.length_a   1.000
_cell.length_b   1.000
_cell.length_c   1.000
_cell.angle_alpha   90.00
_cell.angle_beta   90.00
_cell.angle_gamma   90.00
#
_symmetry.space_group_name_H-M   'P 1'
#
loop_
_entity.id
_entity.type
_entity.pdbx_description
1 polymer ?
#
loop_
_entity_poly.entity_id
_entity_poly.type
_entity_poly.pdbx_seq_one_letter_code
_entity_poly.pdbx_strand_id
1 'polypeptide(L)'
;MKEYIVSQEEKGKRLDTYIPSVDTDITRTSAQRLIEDGNILVNGKNAKVSYKIQENDKISVEIPEPKQIELKAQNIPIEIIYEDSDIIVVNKPKGMVVHPANGNPDGTLVNAIMAICKDSLSGIGGEIRPGIVHRIDKDTSGLLIVAKNDNAHVKMSEQIKNHEVKKTYIALVRGVFKENEATIDMPIGRSTSDRKKMAVNKNGNAITHIKVLKRFDKYTLLKVNIETGRTHQIRVHLSHIGYPIVGDYTYSNGKNEFDVIGQCLHAQKLEFKHPITQKDMCLEAELPQYFKDILDKLKDREIK
;
A
#
# COMPACT_ATOMS: atom_id res chain seq x y z
N MET A 1 -11.24 -24.78 20.78
CA MET A 1 -12.57 -24.84 20.15
C MET A 1 -13.59 -24.36 21.18
N LYS A 2 -14.39 -23.33 20.88
CA LYS A 2 -15.50 -22.83 21.71
C LYS A 2 -16.81 -23.38 21.15
N GLU A 3 -17.81 -23.65 22.00
CA GLU A 3 -19.15 -24.15 21.59
C GLU A 3 -20.25 -23.28 22.16
N TYR A 4 -21.24 -22.99 21.35
CA TYR A 4 -22.42 -22.19 21.70
C TYR A 4 -23.68 -22.93 21.30
N ILE A 5 -24.69 -22.93 22.16
CA ILE A 5 -26.02 -23.48 21.88
C ILE A 5 -26.99 -22.29 21.72
N VAL A 6 -27.68 -22.29 20.60
CA VAL A 6 -28.62 -21.19 20.27
C VAL A 6 -29.88 -21.30 21.09
N SER A 7 -30.20 -20.22 21.82
CA SER A 7 -31.44 -20.12 22.58
C SER A 7 -32.65 -19.72 21.67
N GLN A 8 -33.87 -19.89 22.18
CA GLN A 8 -35.10 -19.48 21.48
C GLN A 8 -35.08 -17.97 21.13
N GLU A 9 -34.52 -17.13 21.99
CA GLU A 9 -34.43 -15.67 21.78
C GLU A 9 -33.50 -15.28 20.63
N GLU A 10 -32.56 -16.14 20.31
CA GLU A 10 -31.54 -15.89 19.27
C GLU A 10 -31.92 -16.44 17.89
N LYS A 11 -32.99 -17.27 17.86
CA LYS A 11 -33.50 -17.89 16.64
C LYS A 11 -33.77 -16.88 15.53
N GLY A 12 -33.32 -17.22 14.31
CA GLY A 12 -33.52 -16.40 13.10
C GLY A 12 -32.48 -15.31 12.88
N LYS A 13 -31.59 -15.04 13.84
CA LYS A 13 -30.45 -14.15 13.61
C LYS A 13 -29.53 -14.78 12.57
N ARG A 14 -28.77 -13.93 11.89
CA ARG A 14 -27.75 -14.41 10.95
C ARG A 14 -26.52 -14.91 11.72
N LEU A 15 -25.92 -15.99 11.28
CA LEU A 15 -24.74 -16.59 11.90
C LEU A 15 -23.59 -15.57 12.06
N ASP A 16 -23.34 -14.74 11.02
CA ASP A 16 -22.28 -13.71 11.02
C ASP A 16 -22.54 -12.57 12.00
N THR A 17 -23.77 -12.40 12.48
CA THR A 17 -24.13 -11.41 13.49
C THR A 17 -24.27 -12.00 14.89
N TYR A 18 -24.64 -13.28 14.98
CA TYR A 18 -24.76 -14.00 16.24
C TYR A 18 -23.40 -14.20 16.91
N ILE A 19 -22.40 -14.66 16.15
CA ILE A 19 -21.06 -14.96 16.72
C ILE A 19 -20.47 -13.76 17.47
N PRO A 20 -20.40 -12.53 16.90
CA PRO A 20 -19.90 -11.36 17.66
C PRO A 20 -20.74 -10.99 18.88
N SER A 21 -21.99 -11.42 18.96
CA SER A 21 -22.84 -11.13 20.13
C SER A 21 -22.58 -12.07 21.32
N VAL A 22 -22.04 -13.27 21.05
CA VAL A 22 -21.73 -14.27 22.09
C VAL A 22 -20.21 -14.40 22.34
N ASP A 23 -19.38 -13.92 21.43
CA ASP A 23 -17.93 -13.90 21.57
C ASP A 23 -17.39 -12.51 21.12
N THR A 24 -17.11 -11.65 22.10
CA THR A 24 -16.69 -10.27 21.88
C THR A 24 -15.30 -10.15 21.27
N ASP A 25 -14.49 -11.22 21.29
CA ASP A 25 -13.17 -11.28 20.67
C ASP A 25 -13.24 -11.43 19.14
N ILE A 26 -14.43 -11.78 18.62
CA ILE A 26 -14.67 -12.02 17.19
C ILE A 26 -15.49 -10.88 16.61
N THR A 27 -14.89 -10.09 15.71
CA THR A 27 -15.63 -9.07 14.96
C THR A 27 -16.51 -9.74 13.89
N ARG A 28 -17.56 -9.04 13.41
CA ARG A 28 -18.43 -9.55 12.34
C ARG A 28 -17.65 -9.94 11.08
N THR A 29 -16.65 -9.15 10.70
CA THR A 29 -15.78 -9.44 9.55
C THR A 29 -14.95 -10.70 9.78
N SER A 30 -14.45 -10.88 11.01
CA SER A 30 -13.73 -12.10 11.40
C SER A 30 -14.65 -13.32 11.39
N ALA A 31 -15.88 -13.20 11.90
CA ALA A 31 -16.87 -14.26 11.87
C ALA A 31 -17.21 -14.71 10.44
N GLN A 32 -17.41 -13.77 9.51
CA GLN A 32 -17.65 -14.07 8.09
C GLN A 32 -16.51 -14.91 7.49
N ARG A 33 -15.27 -14.49 7.72
CA ARG A 33 -14.09 -15.20 7.24
C ARG A 33 -13.98 -16.59 7.87
N LEU A 34 -14.16 -16.73 9.18
CA LEU A 34 -14.10 -18.02 9.87
C LEU A 34 -15.17 -18.99 9.39
N ILE A 35 -16.37 -18.48 9.02
CA ILE A 35 -17.45 -19.31 8.42
C ILE A 35 -17.04 -19.76 7.03
N GLU A 36 -16.53 -18.87 6.18
CA GLU A 36 -16.09 -19.17 4.82
C GLU A 36 -14.92 -20.15 4.80
N ASP A 37 -13.98 -20.03 5.75
CA ASP A 37 -12.82 -20.92 5.91
C ASP A 37 -13.17 -22.26 6.58
N GLY A 38 -14.45 -22.46 7.00
CA GLY A 38 -14.89 -23.71 7.64
C GLY A 38 -14.49 -23.87 9.09
N ASN A 39 -14.05 -22.80 9.75
CA ASN A 39 -13.67 -22.76 11.17
C ASN A 39 -14.87 -22.50 12.10
N ILE A 40 -16.04 -22.21 11.55
CA ILE A 40 -17.31 -22.14 12.28
C ILE A 40 -18.28 -23.13 11.64
N LEU A 41 -18.71 -24.11 12.44
CA LEU A 41 -19.63 -25.15 12.01
C LEU A 41 -20.96 -25.04 12.77
N VAL A 42 -22.05 -25.35 12.09
CA VAL A 42 -23.38 -25.49 12.69
C VAL A 42 -23.76 -26.95 12.67
N ASN A 43 -24.01 -27.55 13.84
CA ASN A 43 -24.30 -28.98 14.00
C ASN A 43 -23.24 -29.88 13.32
N GLY A 44 -21.95 -29.46 13.41
CA GLY A 44 -20.82 -30.18 12.79
C GLY A 44 -20.70 -30.02 11.27
N LYS A 45 -21.45 -29.13 10.62
CA LYS A 45 -21.46 -28.92 9.16
C LYS A 45 -21.14 -27.47 8.80
N ASN A 46 -20.51 -27.27 7.64
CA ASN A 46 -20.30 -25.93 7.08
C ASN A 46 -21.64 -25.24 6.80
N ALA A 47 -21.74 -23.98 7.17
CA ALA A 47 -22.92 -23.15 6.94
C ALA A 47 -22.57 -21.92 6.10
N LYS A 48 -23.58 -21.30 5.46
CA LYS A 48 -23.39 -20.02 4.76
C LYS A 48 -23.31 -18.90 5.78
N VAL A 49 -22.55 -17.85 5.45
CA VAL A 49 -22.41 -16.60 6.27
C VAL A 49 -23.78 -16.05 6.67
N SER A 50 -24.77 -16.12 5.77
CA SER A 50 -26.14 -15.64 5.96
C SER A 50 -27.07 -16.65 6.60
N TYR A 51 -26.58 -17.81 7.05
CA TYR A 51 -27.41 -18.84 7.68
C TYR A 51 -28.20 -18.24 8.85
N LYS A 52 -29.51 -18.51 8.90
CA LYS A 52 -30.40 -18.12 9.99
C LYS A 52 -30.42 -19.24 11.03
N ILE A 53 -29.77 -19.01 12.15
CA ILE A 53 -29.64 -19.96 13.24
C ILE A 53 -31.00 -20.40 13.77
N GLN A 54 -31.13 -21.68 14.15
CA GLN A 54 -32.31 -22.27 14.73
C GLN A 54 -32.10 -22.53 16.22
N GLU A 55 -33.18 -22.62 16.98
CA GLU A 55 -33.15 -23.04 18.38
C GLU A 55 -32.46 -24.42 18.50
N ASN A 56 -31.60 -24.58 19.51
CA ASN A 56 -30.77 -25.75 19.77
C ASN A 56 -29.69 -26.03 18.72
N ASP A 57 -29.44 -25.14 17.75
CA ASP A 57 -28.24 -25.27 16.90
C ASP A 57 -26.98 -25.24 17.77
N LYS A 58 -26.11 -26.22 17.57
CA LYS A 58 -24.79 -26.29 18.19
C LYS A 58 -23.77 -25.64 17.26
N ILE A 59 -23.24 -24.50 17.65
CA ILE A 59 -22.25 -23.77 16.87
C ILE A 59 -20.87 -23.98 17.49
N SER A 60 -19.99 -24.63 16.75
CA SER A 60 -18.58 -24.79 17.13
C SER A 60 -17.71 -23.75 16.43
N VAL A 61 -16.86 -23.07 17.20
CA VAL A 61 -15.96 -22.03 16.72
C VAL A 61 -14.52 -22.47 17.02
N GLU A 62 -13.73 -22.62 15.99
CA GLU A 62 -12.29 -22.82 16.07
C GLU A 62 -11.59 -21.55 15.55
N ILE A 63 -10.84 -20.90 16.43
CA ILE A 63 -10.00 -19.78 16.03
C ILE A 63 -8.65 -20.37 15.69
N PRO A 64 -8.28 -20.47 14.38
CA PRO A 64 -6.96 -20.94 14.02
C PRO A 64 -5.91 -20.01 14.62
N GLU A 65 -4.85 -20.58 15.16
CA GLU A 65 -3.70 -19.77 15.55
C GLU A 65 -3.26 -18.92 14.36
N PRO A 66 -2.91 -17.65 14.59
CA PRO A 66 -2.36 -16.81 13.54
C PRO A 66 -1.20 -17.57 12.89
N LYS A 67 -1.28 -17.89 11.60
CA LYS A 67 -0.11 -18.38 10.87
C LYS A 67 0.95 -17.30 11.02
N GLN A 68 1.95 -17.55 11.85
CA GLN A 68 3.13 -16.71 11.90
C GLN A 68 3.70 -16.71 10.49
N ILE A 69 3.67 -15.55 9.84
CA ILE A 69 4.38 -15.37 8.57
C ILE A 69 5.84 -15.32 8.97
N GLU A 70 6.50 -16.46 8.93
CA GLU A 70 7.93 -16.55 9.17
C GLU A 70 8.63 -15.77 8.05
N LEU A 71 9.14 -14.60 8.38
CA LEU A 71 9.91 -13.81 7.44
C LEU A 71 11.25 -14.51 7.16
N LYS A 72 11.46 -14.89 5.92
CA LYS A 72 12.72 -15.48 5.46
C LYS A 72 13.50 -14.47 4.62
N ALA A 73 14.77 -14.31 4.94
CA ALA A 73 15.69 -13.56 4.09
C ALA A 73 15.78 -14.23 2.71
N GLN A 74 15.64 -13.45 1.66
CA GLN A 74 15.71 -13.92 0.27
C GLN A 74 16.71 -13.09 -0.54
N ASN A 75 17.61 -13.74 -1.25
CA ASN A 75 18.57 -13.07 -2.11
C ASN A 75 17.89 -12.56 -3.39
N ILE A 76 17.18 -11.44 -3.27
CA ILE A 76 16.52 -10.75 -4.38
C ILE A 76 17.36 -9.52 -4.70
N PRO A 77 17.81 -9.34 -5.96
CA PRO A 77 18.60 -8.17 -6.34
C PRO A 77 17.79 -6.89 -6.21
N ILE A 78 18.31 -5.94 -5.44
CA ILE A 78 17.75 -4.60 -5.25
C ILE A 78 18.86 -3.57 -5.44
N GLU A 79 18.61 -2.53 -6.20
CA GLU A 79 19.51 -1.41 -6.37
C GLU A 79 19.59 -0.59 -5.08
N ILE A 80 20.76 -0.49 -4.50
CA ILE A 80 21.05 0.33 -3.32
C ILE A 80 21.54 1.69 -3.80
N ILE A 81 20.84 2.76 -3.40
CA ILE A 81 21.18 4.14 -3.75
C ILE A 81 22.07 4.77 -2.67
N TYR A 82 21.86 4.40 -1.42
CA TYR A 82 22.67 4.85 -0.29
C TYR A 82 22.63 3.80 0.83
N GLU A 83 23.74 3.61 1.50
CA GLU A 83 23.80 2.75 2.69
C GLU A 83 24.89 3.24 3.66
N ASP A 84 24.57 3.21 4.96
CA ASP A 84 25.51 3.37 6.05
C ASP A 84 25.15 2.46 7.25
N SER A 85 25.61 2.78 8.46
CA SER A 85 25.29 2.01 9.69
C SER A 85 23.84 2.15 10.13
N ASP A 86 23.14 3.21 9.74
CA ASP A 86 21.87 3.62 10.31
C ASP A 86 20.68 3.45 9.37
N ILE A 87 20.89 3.72 8.08
CA ILE A 87 19.85 3.63 7.05
C ILE A 87 20.36 2.95 5.79
N ILE A 88 19.42 2.37 5.04
CA ILE A 88 19.62 1.99 3.65
C ILE A 88 18.50 2.60 2.81
N VAL A 89 18.85 3.21 1.67
CA VAL A 89 17.88 3.74 0.70
C VAL A 89 17.99 2.93 -0.59
N VAL A 90 16.89 2.36 -1.01
CA VAL A 90 16.83 1.45 -2.15
C VAL A 90 15.93 1.99 -3.25
N ASN A 91 16.20 1.61 -4.50
CA ASN A 91 15.33 1.81 -5.64
C ASN A 91 14.45 0.56 -5.82
N LYS A 92 13.24 0.58 -5.23
CA LYS A 92 12.31 -0.55 -5.32
C LYS A 92 11.82 -0.74 -6.77
N PRO A 93 11.95 -1.93 -7.35
CA PRO A 93 11.40 -2.19 -8.68
C PRO A 93 9.87 -2.17 -8.65
N LYS A 94 9.27 -1.92 -9.81
CA LYS A 94 7.83 -2.10 -10.07
C LYS A 94 7.43 -3.56 -9.89
N GLY A 95 6.22 -3.83 -9.42
CA GLY A 95 5.70 -5.18 -9.21
C GLY A 95 6.05 -5.82 -7.87
N MET A 96 6.96 -5.21 -7.09
CA MET A 96 7.37 -5.70 -5.79
C MET A 96 6.56 -5.05 -4.65
N VAL A 97 5.97 -5.86 -3.76
CA VAL A 97 5.35 -5.38 -2.50
C VAL A 97 6.43 -5.05 -1.48
N VAL A 98 6.16 -4.08 -0.62
CA VAL A 98 7.14 -3.67 0.40
C VAL A 98 7.26 -4.72 1.51
N HIS A 99 6.16 -5.26 2.01
CA HIS A 99 6.13 -6.24 3.11
C HIS A 99 5.10 -7.33 2.84
N PRO A 100 5.25 -8.53 3.43
CA PRO A 100 4.32 -9.63 3.25
C PRO A 100 2.88 -9.26 3.58
N ALA A 101 1.97 -9.74 2.77
CA ALA A 101 0.53 -9.56 2.91
C ALA A 101 -0.20 -10.75 2.28
N ASN A 102 -1.52 -10.87 2.51
CA ASN A 102 -2.34 -11.89 1.85
C ASN A 102 -2.16 -11.84 0.33
N GLY A 103 -1.77 -12.96 -0.27
CA GLY A 103 -1.48 -13.09 -1.70
C GLY A 103 -0.05 -12.74 -2.12
N ASN A 104 0.80 -12.27 -1.18
CA ASN A 104 2.23 -12.05 -1.39
C ASN A 104 2.97 -12.35 -0.07
N PRO A 105 3.11 -13.64 0.30
CA PRO A 105 3.71 -14.05 1.58
C PRO A 105 5.23 -13.86 1.60
N ASP A 106 5.87 -13.85 0.45
CA ASP A 106 7.31 -13.73 0.24
C ASP A 106 7.62 -12.92 -1.04
N GLY A 107 8.87 -12.87 -1.46
CA GLY A 107 9.31 -12.11 -2.63
C GLY A 107 9.15 -10.59 -2.44
N THR A 108 9.11 -10.11 -1.21
CA THR A 108 8.87 -8.70 -0.88
C THR A 108 10.18 -7.93 -0.67
N LEU A 109 10.09 -6.61 -0.63
CA LEU A 109 11.26 -5.79 -0.32
C LEU A 109 11.86 -6.15 1.05
N VAL A 110 11.02 -6.43 2.06
CA VAL A 110 11.50 -6.84 3.39
C VAL A 110 12.33 -8.12 3.30
N ASN A 111 11.90 -9.14 2.52
CA ASN A 111 12.68 -10.36 2.35
C ASN A 111 14.06 -10.08 1.73
N ALA A 112 14.15 -9.17 0.75
CA ALA A 112 15.41 -8.75 0.13
C ALA A 112 16.30 -7.98 1.11
N ILE A 113 15.74 -7.01 1.83
CA ILE A 113 16.48 -6.20 2.81
C ILE A 113 17.02 -7.03 3.97
N MET A 114 16.28 -8.04 4.43
CA MET A 114 16.78 -8.98 5.44
C MET A 114 18.00 -9.75 4.96
N ALA A 115 18.06 -10.13 3.69
CA ALA A 115 19.25 -10.80 3.13
C ALA A 115 20.45 -9.84 3.00
N ILE A 116 20.22 -8.58 2.68
CA ILE A 116 21.24 -7.54 2.55
C ILE A 116 21.78 -7.12 3.91
N CYS A 117 20.91 -6.76 4.83
CA CYS A 117 21.26 -6.17 6.14
C CYS A 117 21.51 -7.24 7.22
N LYS A 118 21.18 -8.50 6.97
CA LYS A 118 21.28 -9.60 7.96
C LYS A 118 20.65 -9.21 9.30
N ASP A 119 21.44 -9.19 10.38
CA ASP A 119 20.95 -8.93 11.76
C ASP A 119 20.86 -7.43 12.10
N SER A 120 21.15 -6.53 11.17
CA SER A 120 21.19 -5.07 11.39
C SER A 120 19.93 -4.36 10.93
N LEU A 121 18.73 -4.89 11.21
CA LEU A 121 17.47 -4.21 10.94
C LEU A 121 16.75 -3.83 12.23
N SER A 122 16.10 -2.66 12.22
CA SER A 122 15.26 -2.25 13.34
C SER A 122 14.09 -3.22 13.55
N GLY A 123 13.89 -3.66 14.79
CA GLY A 123 12.76 -4.49 15.19
C GLY A 123 11.46 -3.75 15.52
N ILE A 124 11.47 -2.41 15.55
CA ILE A 124 10.31 -1.58 15.97
C ILE A 124 9.07 -1.82 15.11
N GLY A 125 9.23 -2.10 13.82
CA GLY A 125 8.12 -2.44 12.92
C GLY A 125 7.45 -3.79 13.20
N GLY A 126 7.92 -4.52 14.22
CA GLY A 126 7.55 -5.90 14.54
C GLY A 126 8.14 -6.91 13.56
N GLU A 127 7.91 -8.19 13.82
CA GLU A 127 8.47 -9.29 13.02
C GLU A 127 8.14 -9.24 11.53
N ILE A 128 7.05 -8.57 11.15
CA ILE A 128 6.57 -8.54 9.76
C ILE A 128 7.11 -7.36 8.95
N ARG A 129 7.67 -6.33 9.60
CA ARG A 129 8.09 -5.07 8.94
C ARG A 129 9.40 -4.50 9.47
N PRO A 130 10.45 -5.31 9.65
CA PRO A 130 11.70 -4.81 10.22
C PRO A 130 12.24 -3.65 9.37
N GLY A 131 12.58 -2.54 10.04
CA GLY A 131 13.19 -1.37 9.44
C GLY A 131 12.28 -0.49 8.54
N ILE A 132 11.05 -0.90 8.24
CA ILE A 132 10.16 -0.18 7.31
C ILE A 132 9.53 1.02 7.98
N VAL A 133 9.93 2.22 7.58
CA VAL A 133 9.42 3.51 8.09
C VAL A 133 8.34 4.14 7.18
N HIS A 134 8.32 3.80 5.89
CA HIS A 134 7.28 4.21 4.95
C HIS A 134 7.11 3.18 3.82
N ARG A 135 6.14 3.41 2.95
CA ARG A 135 5.86 2.48 1.84
C ARG A 135 5.44 3.21 0.57
N ILE A 136 5.66 2.55 -0.56
CA ILE A 136 5.07 2.86 -1.86
C ILE A 136 4.28 1.64 -2.35
N ASP A 137 3.40 1.83 -3.32
CA ASP A 137 2.54 0.77 -3.82
C ASP A 137 3.33 -0.32 -4.56
N LYS A 138 2.74 -1.51 -4.73
CA LYS A 138 3.34 -2.64 -5.46
C LYS A 138 3.91 -2.22 -6.81
N ASP A 139 3.09 -1.55 -7.63
CA ASP A 139 3.44 -1.17 -8.99
C ASP A 139 4.02 0.26 -9.11
N THR A 140 4.31 0.91 -7.99
CA THR A 140 5.12 2.13 -7.93
C THR A 140 6.57 1.75 -7.75
N SER A 141 7.45 2.22 -8.62
CA SER A 141 8.91 2.07 -8.49
C SER A 141 9.53 3.26 -7.76
N GLY A 142 10.79 3.13 -7.35
CA GLY A 142 11.58 4.24 -6.84
C GLY A 142 11.99 4.15 -5.39
N LEU A 143 12.42 5.27 -4.84
CA LEU A 143 13.14 5.38 -3.59
C LEU A 143 12.30 5.01 -2.37
N LEU A 144 12.91 4.23 -1.47
CA LEU A 144 12.37 3.86 -0.18
C LEU A 144 13.47 3.80 0.87
N ILE A 145 13.23 4.45 2.03
CA ILE A 145 14.15 4.46 3.18
C ILE A 145 13.81 3.29 4.11
N VAL A 146 14.84 2.58 4.55
CA VAL A 146 14.76 1.52 5.56
C VAL A 146 15.73 1.82 6.68
N ALA A 147 15.31 1.69 7.93
CA ALA A 147 16.13 1.89 9.12
C ALA A 147 16.85 0.60 9.50
N LYS A 148 18.16 0.67 9.71
CA LYS A 148 19.01 -0.48 10.09
C LYS A 148 19.06 -0.70 11.60
N ASN A 149 18.67 0.29 12.40
CA ASN A 149 18.60 0.19 13.87
C ASN A 149 17.42 0.98 14.44
N ASP A 150 17.08 0.73 15.69
CA ASP A 150 15.90 1.30 16.35
C ASP A 150 15.98 2.81 16.52
N ASN A 151 17.16 3.37 16.78
CA ASN A 151 17.35 4.82 16.93
C ASN A 151 17.05 5.55 15.59
N ALA A 152 17.59 5.03 14.49
CA ALA A 152 17.30 5.55 13.14
C ALA A 152 15.81 5.40 12.82
N HIS A 153 15.17 4.28 13.19
CA HIS A 153 13.75 4.03 12.95
C HIS A 153 12.87 5.07 13.64
N VAL A 154 13.09 5.32 14.93
CA VAL A 154 12.31 6.31 15.71
C VAL A 154 12.43 7.69 15.06
N LYS A 155 13.66 8.16 14.82
CA LYS A 155 13.90 9.49 14.26
C LYS A 155 13.38 9.66 12.83
N MET A 156 13.51 8.63 11.97
CA MET A 156 12.92 8.67 10.63
C MET A 156 11.39 8.66 10.67
N SER A 157 10.80 7.88 11.58
CA SER A 157 9.35 7.87 11.78
C SER A 157 8.82 9.23 12.25
N GLU A 158 9.56 9.95 13.10
CA GLU A 158 9.24 11.32 13.52
C GLU A 158 9.29 12.29 12.33
N GLN A 159 10.36 12.30 11.54
CA GLN A 159 10.46 13.13 10.35
C GLN A 159 9.32 12.88 9.37
N ILE A 160 8.95 11.61 9.15
CA ILE A 160 7.84 11.25 8.26
C ILE A 160 6.50 11.73 8.84
N LYS A 161 6.28 11.58 10.14
CA LYS A 161 5.07 12.03 10.85
C LYS A 161 4.93 13.56 10.81
N ASN A 162 6.04 14.27 10.93
CA ASN A 162 6.10 15.73 10.90
C ASN A 162 6.14 16.30 9.47
N HIS A 163 6.05 15.46 8.44
CA HIS A 163 6.12 15.87 7.03
C HIS A 163 7.44 16.55 6.61
N GLU A 164 8.53 16.25 7.31
CA GLU A 164 9.87 16.80 7.03
C GLU A 164 10.57 16.08 5.87
N VAL A 165 10.14 14.84 5.54
CA VAL A 165 10.66 14.08 4.40
C VAL A 165 9.93 14.51 3.13
N LYS A 166 10.62 15.28 2.27
CA LYS A 166 10.07 15.68 0.96
C LYS A 166 10.19 14.52 -0.03
N LYS A 167 9.07 14.20 -0.65
CA LYS A 167 8.95 13.09 -1.60
C LYS A 167 8.51 13.63 -2.94
N THR A 168 9.34 13.44 -3.96
CA THR A 168 9.02 13.84 -5.34
C THR A 168 8.80 12.61 -6.19
N TYR A 169 7.71 12.60 -6.93
CA TYR A 169 7.34 11.53 -7.85
C TYR A 169 7.27 12.08 -9.28
N ILE A 170 7.49 11.20 -10.24
CA ILE A 170 7.17 11.43 -11.64
C ILE A 170 5.99 10.54 -12.01
N ALA A 171 4.98 11.13 -12.63
CA ALA A 171 3.77 10.45 -13.06
C ALA A 171 3.46 10.78 -14.52
N LEU A 172 3.10 9.77 -15.32
CA LEU A 172 2.51 9.97 -16.64
C LEU A 172 1.00 9.75 -16.53
N VAL A 173 0.22 10.77 -16.87
CA VAL A 173 -1.25 10.75 -16.80
C VAL A 173 -1.89 10.80 -18.17
N ARG A 174 -3.12 10.28 -18.28
CA ARG A 174 -3.98 10.42 -19.46
C ARG A 174 -4.65 11.79 -19.43
N GLY A 175 -4.68 12.43 -20.59
CA GLY A 175 -5.25 13.76 -20.76
C GLY A 175 -4.18 14.86 -20.72
N VAL A 176 -4.53 15.99 -21.29
CA VAL A 176 -3.69 17.19 -21.38
C VAL A 176 -4.06 18.12 -20.24
N PHE A 177 -3.19 18.22 -19.25
CA PHE A 177 -3.38 19.10 -18.07
C PHE A 177 -3.29 20.56 -18.52
N LYS A 178 -4.30 21.37 -18.21
CA LYS A 178 -4.39 22.76 -18.70
C LYS A 178 -3.46 23.70 -17.95
N GLU A 179 -3.48 23.64 -16.63
CA GLU A 179 -2.70 24.45 -15.72
C GLU A 179 -1.25 23.96 -15.66
N ASN A 180 -0.29 24.85 -15.42
CA ASN A 180 1.11 24.46 -15.25
C ASN A 180 1.39 23.87 -13.87
N GLU A 181 0.65 24.30 -12.87
CA GLU A 181 0.76 23.84 -11.48
C GLU A 181 -0.64 23.76 -10.86
N ALA A 182 -0.82 22.83 -9.94
CA ALA A 182 -2.05 22.69 -9.17
C ALA A 182 -1.79 22.06 -7.81
N THR A 183 -2.67 22.34 -6.85
CA THR A 183 -2.71 21.67 -5.55
C THR A 183 -4.06 20.97 -5.39
N ILE A 184 -4.03 19.69 -5.04
CA ILE A 184 -5.20 18.90 -4.70
C ILE A 184 -5.19 18.71 -3.18
N ASP A 185 -6.11 19.38 -2.50
CA ASP A 185 -6.35 19.26 -1.06
C ASP A 185 -7.71 18.59 -0.86
N MET A 186 -7.71 17.25 -0.87
CA MET A 186 -8.94 16.45 -0.76
C MET A 186 -8.69 15.25 0.14
N PRO A 187 -9.49 15.06 1.20
CA PRO A 187 -9.30 13.96 2.13
C PRO A 187 -9.56 12.60 1.48
N ILE A 188 -8.72 11.61 1.82
CA ILE A 188 -8.78 10.25 1.27
C ILE A 188 -9.10 9.25 2.37
N GLY A 189 -10.02 8.34 2.07
CA GLY A 189 -10.35 7.21 2.90
C GLY A 189 -10.69 5.98 2.08
N ARG A 190 -11.07 4.90 2.76
CA ARG A 190 -11.47 3.67 2.08
C ARG A 190 -12.80 3.88 1.35
N SER A 191 -12.89 3.38 0.11
CA SER A 191 -14.14 3.45 -0.67
C SER A 191 -15.27 2.70 0.03
N THR A 192 -16.46 3.26 0.00
CA THR A 192 -17.68 2.63 0.54
C THR A 192 -18.25 1.58 -0.40
N SER A 193 -18.04 1.73 -1.71
CA SER A 193 -18.55 0.82 -2.77
C SER A 193 -17.59 -0.33 -3.06
N ASP A 194 -16.28 -0.13 -2.91
CA ASP A 194 -15.26 -1.16 -3.17
C ASP A 194 -14.16 -1.08 -2.11
N ARG A 195 -14.18 -1.99 -1.14
CA ARG A 195 -13.20 -2.03 -0.03
C ARG A 195 -11.75 -2.23 -0.46
N LYS A 196 -11.49 -2.64 -1.70
CA LYS A 196 -10.13 -2.76 -2.25
C LYS A 196 -9.59 -1.42 -2.73
N LYS A 197 -10.44 -0.40 -2.88
CA LYS A 197 -10.08 0.93 -3.37
C LYS A 197 -10.09 1.97 -2.25
N MET A 198 -9.32 3.02 -2.49
CA MET A 198 -9.40 4.29 -1.76
C MET A 198 -10.23 5.27 -2.60
N ALA A 199 -10.80 6.27 -1.96
CA ALA A 199 -11.59 7.31 -2.63
C ALA A 199 -11.45 8.65 -1.90
N VAL A 200 -11.70 9.74 -2.60
CA VAL A 200 -11.91 11.04 -1.96
C VAL A 200 -13.18 10.95 -1.12
N ASN A 201 -13.05 11.18 0.18
CA ASN A 201 -14.14 11.17 1.15
C ASN A 201 -13.77 12.04 2.36
N LYS A 202 -14.61 12.07 3.41
CA LYS A 202 -14.40 12.93 4.60
C LYS A 202 -13.33 12.43 5.59
N ASN A 203 -12.59 11.36 5.26
CA ASN A 203 -11.57 10.80 6.16
C ASN A 203 -10.19 11.34 5.79
N GLY A 204 -9.26 11.40 6.65
CA GLY A 204 -7.82 11.61 6.48
C GLY A 204 -7.35 12.67 5.48
N ASN A 205 -6.86 13.81 5.95
CA ASN A 205 -6.29 14.88 5.11
C ASN A 205 -5.23 14.33 4.15
N ALA A 206 -5.27 14.81 2.90
CA ALA A 206 -4.32 14.45 1.88
C ALA A 206 -4.06 15.64 0.95
N ILE A 207 -2.80 16.03 0.82
CA ILE A 207 -2.37 17.17 0.01
C ILE A 207 -1.34 16.71 -1.02
N THR A 208 -1.61 17.02 -2.29
CA THR A 208 -0.77 16.66 -3.44
C THR A 208 -0.54 17.89 -4.31
N HIS A 209 0.72 18.25 -4.53
CA HIS A 209 1.13 19.34 -5.41
C HIS A 209 1.59 18.77 -6.74
N ILE A 210 1.17 19.40 -7.82
CA ILE A 210 1.42 18.98 -9.19
C ILE A 210 2.11 20.11 -9.93
N LYS A 211 3.16 19.75 -10.70
CA LYS A 211 3.80 20.63 -11.68
C LYS A 211 3.90 19.88 -13.01
N VAL A 212 3.41 20.49 -14.09
CA VAL A 212 3.55 19.94 -15.43
C VAL A 212 5.01 20.06 -15.87
N LEU A 213 5.57 18.93 -16.32
CA LEU A 213 6.89 18.89 -16.92
C LEU A 213 6.83 18.93 -18.45
N LYS A 214 5.89 18.14 -19.04
CA LYS A 214 5.69 18.05 -20.49
C LYS A 214 4.25 17.72 -20.81
N ARG A 215 3.74 18.23 -21.91
CA ARG A 215 2.45 17.87 -22.49
C ARG A 215 2.65 17.14 -23.81
N PHE A 216 1.83 16.13 -24.03
CA PHE A 216 1.76 15.39 -25.27
C PHE A 216 0.29 15.43 -25.77
N ASP A 217 0.03 15.02 -26.98
CA ASP A 217 -1.32 15.08 -27.60
C ASP A 217 -2.45 14.48 -26.75
N LYS A 218 -2.16 13.42 -25.96
CA LYS A 218 -3.14 12.71 -25.11
C LYS A 218 -2.66 12.46 -23.69
N TYR A 219 -1.47 12.93 -23.32
CA TYR A 219 -0.82 12.63 -22.04
C TYR A 219 -0.15 13.86 -21.46
N THR A 220 0.10 13.82 -20.15
CA THR A 220 0.91 14.82 -19.46
C THR A 220 1.91 14.14 -18.52
N LEU A 221 3.16 14.56 -18.59
CA LEU A 221 4.20 14.19 -17.64
C LEU A 221 4.19 15.19 -16.48
N LEU A 222 4.03 14.68 -15.29
CA LEU A 222 3.89 15.49 -14.07
C LEU A 222 5.03 15.21 -13.09
N LYS A 223 5.54 16.26 -12.46
CA LYS A 223 6.23 16.21 -11.17
C LYS A 223 5.19 16.35 -10.08
N VAL A 224 5.20 15.43 -9.11
CA VAL A 224 4.22 15.38 -8.03
C VAL A 224 4.94 15.37 -6.69
N ASN A 225 4.59 16.31 -5.81
CA ASN A 225 5.04 16.35 -4.43
C ASN A 225 3.86 16.07 -3.49
N ILE A 226 4.09 15.36 -2.41
CA ILE A 226 3.06 15.03 -1.42
C ILE A 226 3.49 15.48 -0.03
N GLU A 227 2.59 16.13 0.71
CA GLU A 227 2.81 16.44 2.11
C GLU A 227 2.42 15.24 2.99
N THR A 228 1.36 14.56 2.65
CA THR A 228 0.83 13.39 3.35
C THR A 228 1.15 12.11 2.57
N GLY A 229 1.08 10.95 3.22
CA GLY A 229 1.36 9.63 2.60
C GLY A 229 0.20 8.65 2.71
N ARG A 230 -1.02 9.04 2.29
CA ARG A 230 -2.17 8.12 2.32
C ARG A 230 -2.04 7.03 1.26
N THR A 231 -2.63 5.88 1.56
CA THR A 231 -2.66 4.75 0.61
C THR A 231 -3.24 5.19 -0.74
N HIS A 232 -2.52 4.92 -1.83
CA HIS A 232 -2.87 5.28 -3.20
C HIS A 232 -3.10 6.79 -3.45
N GLN A 233 -2.58 7.68 -2.60
CA GLN A 233 -2.92 9.10 -2.60
C GLN A 233 -2.83 9.75 -3.99
N ILE A 234 -1.67 9.70 -4.64
CA ILE A 234 -1.44 10.33 -5.96
C ILE A 234 -2.41 9.75 -6.99
N ARG A 235 -2.60 8.43 -6.98
CA ARG A 235 -3.45 7.69 -7.90
C ARG A 235 -4.92 8.09 -7.77
N VAL A 236 -5.41 8.18 -6.53
CA VAL A 236 -6.80 8.61 -6.22
C VAL A 236 -7.01 10.06 -6.60
N HIS A 237 -6.11 10.97 -6.20
CA HIS A 237 -6.23 12.40 -6.50
C HIS A 237 -6.26 12.66 -8.00
N LEU A 238 -5.28 12.13 -8.74
CA LEU A 238 -5.19 12.34 -10.19
C LEU A 238 -6.40 11.74 -10.93
N SER A 239 -6.84 10.55 -10.54
CA SER A 239 -8.04 9.93 -11.11
C SER A 239 -9.31 10.73 -10.80
N HIS A 240 -9.44 11.26 -9.57
CA HIS A 240 -10.60 12.04 -9.14
C HIS A 240 -10.78 13.32 -9.96
N ILE A 241 -9.69 14.00 -10.30
CA ILE A 241 -9.71 15.21 -11.15
C ILE A 241 -9.71 14.93 -12.66
N GLY A 242 -9.88 13.65 -13.06
CA GLY A 242 -10.03 13.25 -14.47
C GLY A 242 -8.72 12.97 -15.22
N TYR A 243 -7.58 12.91 -14.53
CA TYR A 243 -6.26 12.63 -15.11
C TYR A 243 -5.65 11.34 -14.54
N PRO A 244 -6.25 10.16 -14.76
CA PRO A 244 -5.74 8.92 -14.19
C PRO A 244 -4.36 8.57 -14.73
N ILE A 245 -3.56 7.93 -13.89
CA ILE A 245 -2.19 7.50 -14.25
C ILE A 245 -2.24 6.41 -15.32
N VAL A 246 -1.37 6.49 -16.30
CA VAL A 246 -1.23 5.49 -17.37
C VAL A 246 -0.89 4.13 -16.76
N GLY A 247 -1.60 3.07 -17.17
CA GLY A 247 -1.41 1.70 -16.69
C GLY A 247 -2.03 1.40 -15.32
N ASP A 248 -2.70 2.36 -14.67
CA ASP A 248 -3.38 2.11 -13.39
C ASP A 248 -4.70 1.36 -13.60
N TYR A 249 -4.72 0.06 -13.35
CA TYR A 249 -5.93 -0.77 -13.47
C TYR A 249 -6.96 -0.54 -12.36
N THR A 250 -6.54 0.03 -11.24
CA THR A 250 -7.43 0.24 -10.09
C THR A 250 -8.31 1.47 -10.26
N TYR A 251 -7.73 2.57 -10.77
CA TYR A 251 -8.36 3.89 -10.85
C TYR A 251 -8.60 4.39 -12.26
N SER A 252 -8.25 3.61 -13.29
CA SER A 252 -8.61 3.83 -14.67
C SER A 252 -9.21 2.57 -15.28
N ASN A 253 -9.67 2.63 -16.52
CA ASN A 253 -10.10 1.44 -17.26
C ASN A 253 -8.93 0.53 -17.71
N GLY A 254 -7.70 0.82 -17.30
CA GLY A 254 -6.48 0.06 -17.53
C GLY A 254 -5.97 0.05 -18.97
N LYS A 255 -6.83 0.27 -19.95
CA LYS A 255 -6.42 0.26 -21.36
C LYS A 255 -5.46 1.43 -21.64
N ASN A 256 -4.31 1.11 -22.20
CA ASN A 256 -3.34 2.09 -22.64
C ASN A 256 -2.59 1.58 -23.87
N GLU A 257 -2.10 2.49 -24.71
CA GLU A 257 -1.45 2.16 -25.98
C GLU A 257 0.00 1.64 -25.82
N PHE A 258 0.52 1.61 -24.58
CA PHE A 258 1.90 1.20 -24.29
C PHE A 258 1.98 -0.22 -23.76
N ASP A 259 0.87 -0.91 -23.54
CA ASP A 259 0.75 -2.24 -22.94
C ASP A 259 1.45 -2.35 -21.58
N VAL A 260 1.57 -1.22 -20.87
CA VAL A 260 2.18 -1.20 -19.54
C VAL A 260 1.21 -1.71 -18.47
N ILE A 261 1.70 -2.64 -17.66
CA ILE A 261 0.97 -3.19 -16.52
C ILE A 261 1.34 -2.41 -15.26
N GLY A 262 0.34 -1.90 -14.52
CA GLY A 262 0.52 -1.08 -13.33
C GLY A 262 0.87 0.39 -13.66
N GLN A 263 0.71 1.26 -12.68
CA GLN A 263 0.83 2.71 -12.84
C GLN A 263 2.22 3.18 -13.27
N CYS A 264 2.29 4.11 -14.23
CA CYS A 264 3.49 4.88 -14.55
C CYS A 264 3.71 5.96 -13.49
N LEU A 265 4.18 5.52 -12.33
CA LEU A 265 4.46 6.35 -11.15
C LEU A 265 5.80 5.91 -10.54
N HIS A 266 6.69 6.86 -10.33
CA HIS A 266 8.04 6.62 -9.84
C HIS A 266 8.40 7.59 -8.72
N ALA A 267 8.80 7.09 -7.56
CA ALA A 267 9.35 7.88 -6.45
C ALA A 267 10.78 8.28 -6.77
N GLN A 268 10.94 9.40 -7.45
CA GLN A 268 12.21 9.81 -8.05
C GLN A 268 13.20 10.40 -7.05
N LYS A 269 12.71 11.22 -6.10
CA LYS A 269 13.60 11.99 -5.22
C LYS A 269 13.10 11.97 -3.78
N LEU A 270 14.05 11.84 -2.85
CA LEU A 270 13.86 12.00 -1.40
C LEU A 270 14.80 13.08 -0.86
N GLU A 271 14.25 14.03 -0.09
CA GLU A 271 15.02 15.02 0.65
C GLU A 271 14.63 14.95 2.13
N PHE A 272 15.61 14.71 3.00
CA PHE A 272 15.39 14.53 4.43
C PHE A 272 16.67 14.81 5.22
N LYS A 273 16.59 14.90 6.54
CA LYS A 273 17.78 14.92 7.40
C LYS A 273 18.18 13.52 7.79
N HIS A 274 19.46 13.18 7.65
CA HIS A 274 19.98 11.90 8.13
C HIS A 274 19.62 11.73 9.63
N PRO A 275 19.01 10.59 10.03
CA PRO A 275 18.42 10.47 11.38
C PRO A 275 19.43 10.67 12.51
N ILE A 276 20.68 10.28 12.31
CA ILE A 276 21.71 10.34 13.35
C ILE A 276 22.62 11.57 13.16
N THR A 277 23.19 11.73 11.98
CA THR A 277 24.17 12.83 11.73
C THR A 277 23.54 14.18 11.49
N GLN A 278 22.22 14.24 11.26
CA GLN A 278 21.43 15.46 10.94
C GLN A 278 21.89 16.20 9.68
N LYS A 279 22.72 15.58 8.84
CA LYS A 279 23.11 16.12 7.55
C LYS A 279 21.94 16.12 6.59
N ASP A 280 21.81 17.14 5.76
CA ASP A 280 20.83 17.18 4.69
C ASP A 280 21.16 16.14 3.62
N MET A 281 20.19 15.27 3.34
CA MET A 281 20.27 14.22 2.35
C MET A 281 19.35 14.55 1.16
N CYS A 282 19.88 14.36 -0.05
CA CYS A 282 19.15 14.55 -1.28
C CYS A 282 19.52 13.37 -2.21
N LEU A 283 18.62 12.41 -2.34
CA LEU A 283 18.85 11.19 -3.11
C LEU A 283 17.87 11.11 -4.27
N GLU A 284 18.35 10.67 -5.41
CA GLU A 284 17.56 10.54 -6.64
C GLU A 284 17.75 9.15 -7.26
N ALA A 285 16.69 8.61 -7.85
CA ALA A 285 16.71 7.41 -8.68
C ALA A 285 16.28 7.77 -10.10
N GLU A 286 16.95 7.20 -11.08
CA GLU A 286 16.57 7.37 -12.48
C GLU A 286 15.21 6.71 -12.78
N LEU A 287 14.50 7.26 -13.76
CA LEU A 287 13.30 6.59 -14.27
C LEU A 287 13.66 5.19 -14.78
N PRO A 288 12.87 4.18 -14.44
CA PRO A 288 13.09 2.81 -14.91
C PRO A 288 12.91 2.72 -16.43
N GLN A 289 13.57 1.74 -17.05
CA GLN A 289 13.64 1.63 -18.50
C GLN A 289 12.26 1.63 -19.17
N TYR A 290 11.27 0.88 -18.65
CA TYR A 290 9.92 0.87 -19.21
C TYR A 290 9.30 2.28 -19.29
N PHE A 291 9.61 3.14 -18.30
CA PHE A 291 9.07 4.51 -18.27
C PHE A 291 9.79 5.39 -19.30
N LYS A 292 11.13 5.25 -19.41
CA LYS A 292 11.92 5.93 -20.46
C LYS A 292 11.45 5.53 -21.86
N ASP A 293 11.20 4.24 -22.12
CA ASP A 293 10.71 3.74 -23.41
C ASP A 293 9.33 4.34 -23.79
N ILE A 294 8.44 4.54 -22.81
CA ILE A 294 7.17 5.20 -23.03
C ILE A 294 7.37 6.66 -23.39
N LEU A 295 8.24 7.37 -22.67
CA LEU A 295 8.53 8.78 -22.96
C LEU A 295 9.20 8.96 -24.33
N ASP A 296 10.05 8.03 -24.74
CA ASP A 296 10.67 8.04 -26.08
C ASP A 296 9.64 7.88 -27.19
N LYS A 297 8.63 7.02 -27.01
CA LYS A 297 7.48 6.89 -27.95
C LYS A 297 6.61 8.15 -28.01
N LEU A 298 6.68 9.01 -27.01
CA LEU A 298 5.92 10.25 -26.93
C LEU A 298 6.67 11.49 -27.41
N LYS A 299 7.98 11.40 -27.69
CA LYS A 299 8.82 12.57 -28.05
C LYS A 299 8.25 13.40 -29.20
N ASP A 300 7.82 12.73 -30.27
CA ASP A 300 7.29 13.39 -31.50
C ASP A 300 5.85 13.88 -31.32
N ARG A 301 5.26 13.62 -30.16
CA ARG A 301 3.88 13.98 -29.80
C ARG A 301 3.82 15.11 -28.76
N GLU A 302 4.97 15.73 -28.46
CA GLU A 302 5.06 16.84 -27.49
C GLU A 302 4.38 18.09 -28.08
N ILE A 303 3.51 18.71 -27.30
CA ILE A 303 2.83 19.98 -27.63
C ILE A 303 3.39 21.10 -26.76
N LYS A 304 3.59 22.27 -27.39
CA LYS A 304 4.13 23.47 -26.72
C LYS A 304 3.10 24.14 -25.85
#